data_465e019a037a4f9252ae611cb3d68af9
#
_entry.id   465e019a037a4f9252ae611cb3d68af9
#
_cell.length_a   1.000
_cell.length_b   1.000
_cell.length_c   1.000
_cell.angle_alpha   90.00
_cell.angle_beta   90.00
_cell.angle_gamma   90.00
#
_symmetry.space_group_name_H-M   'P 1'
#
loop_
_entity.id
_entity.type
_entity.pdbx_description
1 polymer ?
#
loop_
_entity_poly.entity_id
_entity_poly.type
_entity_poly.pdbx_seq_one_letter_code
_entity_poly.pdbx_strand_id
1 'polypeptide(L)'
;MPVRLGQLRTRFFLGSLMALAPLLAATPVVADDIGAGEIILEADPAPLWDAIDPVFQRQLEQRLETLGFAPAIRQKSLGVAVVDITNIDAPRVAAVNGDVMIYAASLPKIAILLAAFERIENGELQLTAENERLLHLMIQRSSNRAATIMMDRVGKEYIAEVLRSEEYRLYDVTHNGGLWAGKDYGKAGLWRRDPLHNLSHGATAMQVARFYYMLETGELVDDEASAKMKELMSDSAIKHKFVKALDRIDPDAEIYRKSGSWQQWHADSAIVERDGRRYIAVGLCEDAQGGRWLERIFHVMDALVMESPSTQVARVEE
;
A
#
# COMPACT_ATOMS: atom_id res chain seq x y z
N MET A 1 23.71 5.86 -32.17
CA MET A 1 22.86 5.47 -31.01
C MET A 1 22.68 6.72 -30.19
N PRO A 2 21.51 7.31 -30.10
CA PRO A 2 21.30 8.49 -29.27
C PRO A 2 20.91 8.11 -27.87
N VAL A 3 21.63 8.67 -26.91
CA VAL A 3 21.36 8.62 -25.46
C VAL A 3 20.13 9.51 -25.20
N ARG A 4 19.08 8.93 -24.59
CA ARG A 4 17.95 9.71 -24.08
C ARG A 4 18.37 10.33 -22.74
N LEU A 5 18.41 11.65 -22.69
CA LEU A 5 18.55 12.42 -21.45
C LEU A 5 17.23 12.35 -20.67
N GLY A 6 17.31 11.85 -19.44
CA GLY A 6 16.25 11.94 -18.48
C GLY A 6 15.93 13.39 -18.13
N GLN A 7 14.65 13.70 -18.01
CA GLN A 7 14.20 15.06 -17.67
C GLN A 7 14.48 15.33 -16.19
N LEU A 8 15.47 16.19 -15.91
CA LEU A 8 15.69 16.79 -14.61
C LEU A 8 14.54 17.77 -14.31
N ARG A 9 13.72 17.48 -13.33
CA ARG A 9 12.76 18.45 -12.77
C ARG A 9 13.52 19.43 -11.87
N THR A 10 13.84 20.60 -12.40
CA THR A 10 14.49 21.68 -11.65
C THR A 10 13.45 22.50 -10.89
N ARG A 11 13.45 22.44 -9.58
CA ARG A 11 12.68 23.36 -8.71
C ARG A 11 13.43 24.68 -8.61
N PHE A 12 12.83 25.76 -9.10
CA PHE A 12 13.33 27.12 -8.92
C PHE A 12 12.88 27.69 -7.59
N PHE A 13 13.85 28.13 -6.78
CA PHE A 13 13.63 29.05 -5.66
C PHE A 13 13.56 30.48 -6.21
N LEU A 14 12.43 31.19 -5.98
CA LEU A 14 12.30 32.60 -6.30
C LEU A 14 12.70 33.43 -5.07
N GLY A 15 13.84 34.09 -5.16
CA GLY A 15 14.21 35.18 -4.26
C GLY A 15 13.60 36.49 -4.75
N SER A 16 12.93 37.20 -3.85
CA SER A 16 12.34 38.52 -4.13
C SER A 16 13.43 39.58 -4.30
N LEU A 17 13.40 40.28 -5.44
CA LEU A 17 14.11 41.56 -5.62
C LEU A 17 13.07 42.60 -6.04
N MET A 18 12.87 43.64 -5.21
CA MET A 18 12.06 44.82 -5.55
C MET A 18 12.83 45.68 -6.55
N ALA A 19 12.23 45.99 -7.68
CA ALA A 19 12.68 47.03 -8.57
C ALA A 19 11.50 47.93 -8.99
N LEU A 20 11.63 49.22 -8.76
CA LEU A 20 10.73 50.30 -9.22
C LEU A 20 10.71 50.33 -10.75
N ALA A 21 9.54 50.40 -11.36
CA ALA A 21 9.36 50.64 -12.78
C ALA A 21 8.50 51.89 -13.03
N PRO A 22 8.80 52.70 -14.09
CA PRO A 22 8.04 53.91 -14.38
C PRO A 22 6.75 53.65 -15.14
N LEU A 23 5.75 54.52 -14.91
CA LEU A 23 4.45 54.55 -15.56
C LEU A 23 4.63 54.88 -17.07
N LEU A 24 4.19 53.99 -17.94
CA LEU A 24 3.91 54.28 -19.34
C LEU A 24 2.46 53.90 -19.62
N ALA A 25 1.71 54.88 -20.18
CA ALA A 25 0.31 54.72 -20.53
C ALA A 25 0.15 53.74 -21.71
N ALA A 26 -0.69 52.73 -21.53
CA ALA A 26 -1.04 51.76 -22.57
C ALA A 26 -2.46 52.01 -23.07
N THR A 27 -2.63 52.05 -24.38
CA THR A 27 -3.90 52.02 -25.13
C THR A 27 -4.63 50.69 -24.96
N PRO A 28 -5.96 50.64 -24.97
CA PRO A 28 -6.70 49.39 -24.83
C PRO A 28 -6.57 48.56 -26.12
N VAL A 29 -5.97 47.38 -26.02
CA VAL A 29 -6.09 46.32 -27.00
C VAL A 29 -7.30 45.47 -26.62
N VAL A 30 -8.24 45.33 -27.56
CA VAL A 30 -9.38 44.41 -27.45
C VAL A 30 -8.79 43.00 -27.40
N ALA A 31 -8.97 42.32 -26.29
CA ALA A 31 -8.57 40.91 -26.16
C ALA A 31 -9.67 40.05 -26.78
N ASP A 32 -9.31 39.30 -27.81
CA ASP A 32 -10.12 38.20 -28.30
C ASP A 32 -10.27 37.13 -27.19
N ASP A 33 -11.50 36.66 -27.08
CA ASP A 33 -11.98 35.67 -26.13
C ASP A 33 -11.27 34.32 -26.40
N ILE A 34 -10.13 34.10 -25.74
CA ILE A 34 -9.50 32.77 -25.67
C ILE A 34 -10.16 32.08 -24.51
N GLY A 35 -11.02 31.09 -24.82
CA GLY A 35 -11.71 30.28 -23.85
C GLY A 35 -10.77 29.81 -22.75
N ALA A 36 -11.10 30.19 -21.51
CA ALA A 36 -10.43 29.67 -20.32
C ALA A 36 -10.70 28.17 -20.23
N GLY A 37 -9.80 27.37 -20.81
CA GLY A 37 -9.70 25.98 -20.42
C GLY A 37 -9.39 25.93 -18.92
N GLU A 38 -10.35 25.48 -18.17
CA GLU A 38 -10.16 25.20 -16.74
C GLU A 38 -9.06 24.16 -16.62
N ILE A 39 -7.87 24.59 -16.19
CA ILE A 39 -6.79 23.67 -15.84
C ILE A 39 -7.26 23.00 -14.56
N ILE A 40 -7.87 21.82 -14.69
CA ILE A 40 -8.09 20.92 -13.57
C ILE A 40 -6.69 20.51 -13.13
N LEU A 41 -6.18 21.16 -12.10
CA LEU A 41 -5.02 20.66 -11.38
C LEU A 41 -5.49 19.37 -10.73
N GLU A 42 -5.07 18.22 -11.25
CA GLU A 42 -5.18 16.96 -10.54
C GLU A 42 -4.51 17.18 -9.18
N ALA A 43 -5.30 17.17 -8.13
CA ALA A 43 -4.78 17.26 -6.78
C ALA A 43 -4.01 15.96 -6.51
N ASP A 44 -2.76 16.07 -6.04
CA ASP A 44 -2.03 14.91 -5.55
C ASP A 44 -2.93 14.16 -4.55
N PRO A 45 -3.07 12.83 -4.65
CA PRO A 45 -3.91 12.06 -3.76
C PRO A 45 -3.51 12.32 -2.31
N ALA A 46 -4.49 12.63 -1.46
CA ALA A 46 -4.25 12.93 -0.06
C ALA A 46 -3.54 11.75 0.63
N PRO A 47 -2.52 12.00 1.47
CA PRO A 47 -1.91 10.95 2.25
C PRO A 47 -2.99 10.16 3.02
N LEU A 48 -2.93 8.82 3.03
CA LEU A 48 -3.98 8.00 3.66
C LEU A 48 -4.24 8.35 5.13
N TRP A 49 -3.25 8.92 5.84
CA TRP A 49 -3.46 9.41 7.22
C TRP A 49 -4.43 10.57 7.30
N ASP A 50 -4.51 11.40 6.27
CA ASP A 50 -5.42 12.55 6.20
C ASP A 50 -6.82 12.14 5.75
N ALA A 51 -6.96 10.92 5.22
CA ALA A 51 -8.23 10.35 4.74
C ALA A 51 -8.99 9.54 5.81
N ILE A 52 -8.63 9.66 7.09
CA ILE A 52 -9.36 8.98 8.18
C ILE A 52 -10.76 9.59 8.28
N ASP A 53 -11.77 8.75 7.99
CA ASP A 53 -13.17 9.13 8.11
C ASP A 53 -13.66 8.85 9.54
N PRO A 54 -14.10 9.88 10.31
CA PRO A 54 -14.48 9.70 11.71
C PRO A 54 -15.69 8.78 11.94
N VAL A 55 -16.58 8.65 10.96
CA VAL A 55 -17.74 7.74 11.06
C VAL A 55 -17.29 6.31 10.82
N PHE A 56 -16.52 6.10 9.77
CA PHE A 56 -15.93 4.81 9.40
C PHE A 56 -15.02 4.27 10.51
N GLN A 57 -14.21 5.15 11.11
CA GLN A 57 -13.34 4.85 12.25
C GLN A 57 -14.14 4.35 13.45
N ARG A 58 -15.17 5.10 13.90
CA ARG A 58 -16.00 4.69 15.03
C ARG A 58 -16.71 3.36 14.79
N GLN A 59 -17.19 3.13 13.58
CA GLN A 59 -17.84 1.87 13.22
C GLN A 59 -16.86 0.68 13.28
N LEU A 60 -15.63 0.84 12.79
CA LEU A 60 -14.59 -0.18 12.90
C LEU A 60 -14.31 -0.52 14.36
N GLU A 61 -14.05 0.49 15.19
CA GLU A 61 -13.76 0.32 16.62
C GLU A 61 -14.88 -0.43 17.34
N GLN A 62 -16.13 0.01 17.18
CA GLN A 62 -17.30 -0.60 17.80
C GLN A 62 -17.48 -2.07 17.40
N ARG A 63 -17.30 -2.38 16.12
CA ARG A 63 -17.44 -3.75 15.62
C ARG A 63 -16.34 -4.66 16.16
N LEU A 64 -15.09 -4.18 16.21
CA LEU A 64 -13.98 -4.93 16.81
C LEU A 64 -14.16 -5.14 18.30
N GLU A 65 -14.65 -4.15 19.04
CA GLU A 65 -14.99 -4.30 20.46
C GLU A 65 -16.10 -5.32 20.69
N THR A 66 -17.17 -5.27 19.88
CA THR A 66 -18.29 -6.24 19.93
C THR A 66 -17.81 -7.68 19.67
N LEU A 67 -16.80 -7.85 18.82
CA LEU A 67 -16.17 -9.15 18.60
C LEU A 67 -15.21 -9.60 19.72
N GLY A 68 -15.00 -8.76 20.74
CA GLY A 68 -14.16 -9.07 21.91
C GLY A 68 -12.67 -8.77 21.69
N PHE A 69 -12.29 -7.98 20.70
CA PHE A 69 -10.89 -7.64 20.43
C PHE A 69 -10.34 -6.50 21.28
N ALA A 70 -11.15 -5.87 22.16
CA ALA A 70 -10.68 -4.78 23.03
C ALA A 70 -9.41 -5.10 23.84
N PRO A 71 -9.21 -6.31 24.43
CA PRO A 71 -7.95 -6.64 25.09
C PRO A 71 -6.75 -6.63 24.14
N ALA A 72 -6.85 -7.24 22.97
CA ALA A 72 -5.77 -7.29 21.97
C ALA A 72 -5.42 -5.91 21.45
N ILE A 73 -6.42 -5.03 21.27
CA ILE A 73 -6.23 -3.63 20.87
C ILE A 73 -5.43 -2.88 21.93
N ARG A 74 -5.83 -2.97 23.21
CA ARG A 74 -5.12 -2.30 24.32
C ARG A 74 -3.69 -2.81 24.50
N GLN A 75 -3.47 -4.10 24.27
CA GLN A 75 -2.14 -4.73 24.37
C GLN A 75 -1.28 -4.47 23.12
N LYS A 76 -1.83 -3.82 22.09
CA LYS A 76 -1.16 -3.57 20.80
C LYS A 76 -0.74 -4.87 20.10
N SER A 77 -1.41 -5.99 20.39
CA SER A 77 -1.21 -7.27 19.71
C SER A 77 -2.10 -7.47 18.48
N LEU A 78 -2.89 -6.46 18.12
CA LEU A 78 -3.74 -6.39 16.95
C LEU A 78 -3.60 -5.00 16.29
N GLY A 79 -3.26 -4.98 15.00
CA GLY A 79 -3.27 -3.82 14.13
C GLY A 79 -4.17 -4.08 12.92
N VAL A 80 -5.06 -3.17 12.60
CA VAL A 80 -6.02 -3.28 11.49
C VAL A 80 -6.07 -1.97 10.73
N ALA A 81 -6.18 -2.03 9.40
CA ALA A 81 -6.53 -0.91 8.56
C ALA A 81 -7.50 -1.37 7.47
N VAL A 82 -8.51 -0.56 7.18
CA VAL A 82 -9.43 -0.73 6.06
C VAL A 82 -9.54 0.59 5.32
N VAL A 83 -9.45 0.53 3.99
CA VAL A 83 -9.55 1.69 3.12
C VAL A 83 -10.60 1.40 2.06
N ASP A 84 -11.69 2.12 2.07
CA ASP A 84 -12.67 2.12 0.97
C ASP A 84 -12.09 2.99 -0.16
N ILE A 85 -11.73 2.36 -1.25
CA ILE A 85 -11.19 2.98 -2.47
C ILE A 85 -12.17 2.81 -3.65
N THR A 86 -13.45 2.63 -3.36
CA THR A 86 -14.50 2.59 -4.39
C THR A 86 -14.48 3.88 -5.23
N ASN A 87 -14.24 5.02 -4.57
CA ASN A 87 -13.79 6.24 -5.23
C ASN A 87 -12.31 6.44 -4.89
N ILE A 88 -11.44 6.20 -5.86
CA ILE A 88 -9.98 6.24 -5.66
C ILE A 88 -9.47 7.64 -5.32
N ASP A 89 -10.13 8.69 -5.82
CA ASP A 89 -9.75 10.09 -5.60
C ASP A 89 -10.20 10.62 -4.23
N ALA A 90 -11.10 9.90 -3.55
CA ALA A 90 -11.60 10.24 -2.23
C ALA A 90 -11.67 8.98 -1.33
N PRO A 91 -10.53 8.40 -0.98
CA PRO A 91 -10.47 7.22 -0.13
C PRO A 91 -10.99 7.51 1.27
N ARG A 92 -11.60 6.50 1.91
CA ARG A 92 -12.06 6.59 3.29
C ARG A 92 -11.31 5.58 4.13
N VAL A 93 -10.65 6.02 5.17
CA VAL A 93 -9.77 5.19 6.00
C VAL A 93 -10.33 5.01 7.40
N ALA A 94 -10.22 3.79 7.93
CA ALA A 94 -10.31 3.50 9.36
C ALA A 94 -9.18 2.55 9.78
N ALA A 95 -8.57 2.81 10.93
CA ALA A 95 -7.48 1.99 11.44
C ALA A 95 -7.49 1.88 12.96
N VAL A 96 -7.11 0.72 13.46
CA VAL A 96 -6.89 0.49 14.90
C VAL A 96 -5.47 0.00 15.08
N ASN A 97 -4.69 0.68 15.94
CA ASN A 97 -3.25 0.42 16.06
C ASN A 97 -2.53 0.44 14.69
N GLY A 98 -2.96 1.32 13.80
CA GLY A 98 -2.50 1.39 12.40
C GLY A 98 -0.99 1.53 12.28
N ASP A 99 -0.33 2.25 13.20
CA ASP A 99 1.11 2.50 13.23
C ASP A 99 1.87 1.61 14.24
N VAL A 100 1.23 0.56 14.77
CA VAL A 100 1.93 -0.38 15.64
C VAL A 100 2.70 -1.39 14.78
N MET A 101 4.02 -1.45 15.00
CA MET A 101 4.88 -2.45 14.37
C MET A 101 4.65 -3.83 14.97
N ILE A 102 4.23 -4.76 14.12
CA ILE A 102 4.03 -6.17 14.47
C ILE A 102 4.90 -7.04 13.57
N TYR A 103 5.43 -8.15 14.10
CA TYR A 103 6.13 -9.13 13.29
C TYR A 103 5.15 -9.74 12.26
N ALA A 104 5.48 -9.60 10.98
CA ALA A 104 4.54 -9.86 9.88
C ALA A 104 4.89 -11.10 9.02
N ALA A 105 5.91 -11.86 9.44
CA ALA A 105 6.36 -13.09 8.78
C ALA A 105 6.59 -12.91 7.27
N SER A 106 5.78 -13.53 6.41
CA SER A 106 5.94 -13.48 4.96
C SER A 106 5.24 -12.29 4.29
N LEU A 107 4.50 -11.45 5.02
CA LEU A 107 3.83 -10.30 4.42
C LEU A 107 4.84 -9.32 3.81
N PRO A 108 5.99 -8.98 4.46
CA PRO A 108 6.96 -8.05 3.86
C PRO A 108 7.65 -8.52 2.57
N LYS A 109 7.28 -9.67 2.00
CA LYS A 109 7.69 -10.05 0.64
C LYS A 109 7.19 -9.07 -0.43
N ILE A 110 6.15 -8.27 -0.11
CA ILE A 110 5.72 -7.16 -0.97
C ILE A 110 6.80 -6.07 -1.12
N ALA A 111 7.64 -5.86 -0.11
CA ALA A 111 8.78 -4.96 -0.20
C ALA A 111 9.86 -5.47 -1.17
N ILE A 112 10.07 -6.80 -1.21
CA ILE A 112 10.98 -7.42 -2.19
C ILE A 112 10.40 -7.28 -3.60
N LEU A 113 9.08 -7.42 -3.75
CA LEU A 113 8.38 -7.24 -5.02
C LEU A 113 8.59 -5.82 -5.55
N LEU A 114 8.29 -4.79 -4.75
CA LEU A 114 8.51 -3.40 -5.11
C LEU A 114 9.96 -3.14 -5.54
N ALA A 115 10.93 -3.47 -4.70
CA ALA A 115 12.34 -3.22 -4.99
C ALA A 115 12.86 -4.02 -6.21
N ALA A 116 12.23 -5.16 -6.55
CA ALA A 116 12.53 -5.89 -7.77
C ALA A 116 12.05 -5.12 -9.01
N PHE A 117 10.85 -4.55 -8.96
CA PHE A 117 10.32 -3.74 -10.06
C PHE A 117 11.07 -2.42 -10.22
N GLU A 118 11.49 -1.79 -9.12
CA GLU A 118 12.39 -0.65 -9.16
C GLU A 118 13.70 -0.95 -9.95
N ARG A 119 14.32 -2.09 -9.67
CA ARG A 119 15.51 -2.49 -10.42
C ARG A 119 15.22 -2.86 -11.87
N ILE A 120 14.02 -3.37 -12.16
CA ILE A 120 13.61 -3.69 -13.54
C ILE A 120 13.46 -2.41 -14.32
N GLU A 121 12.78 -1.40 -13.78
CA GLU A 121 12.59 -0.11 -14.41
C GLU A 121 13.93 0.61 -14.66
N ASN A 122 14.83 0.55 -13.68
CA ASN A 122 16.18 1.11 -13.80
C ASN A 122 17.11 0.32 -14.75
N GLY A 123 16.65 -0.80 -15.33
CA GLY A 123 17.44 -1.66 -16.21
C GLY A 123 18.53 -2.48 -15.51
N GLU A 124 18.51 -2.52 -14.18
CA GLU A 124 19.49 -3.23 -13.34
C GLU A 124 19.12 -4.69 -13.09
N LEU A 125 17.86 -5.03 -13.24
CA LEU A 125 17.33 -6.39 -13.22
C LEU A 125 16.43 -6.61 -14.43
N GLN A 126 16.54 -7.77 -15.08
CA GLN A 126 15.65 -8.10 -16.21
C GLN A 126 14.48 -8.94 -15.73
N LEU A 127 13.27 -8.65 -16.21
CA LEU A 127 12.10 -9.50 -15.98
C LEU A 127 12.14 -10.72 -16.92
N THR A 128 13.13 -11.58 -16.70
CA THR A 128 13.22 -12.86 -17.42
C THR A 128 12.12 -13.81 -16.94
N ALA A 129 11.80 -14.82 -17.75
CA ALA A 129 10.85 -15.88 -17.35
C ALA A 129 11.23 -16.55 -16.00
N GLU A 130 12.53 -16.62 -15.68
CA GLU A 130 12.99 -17.16 -14.39
C GLU A 130 12.68 -16.19 -13.24
N ASN A 131 12.96 -14.88 -13.39
CA ASN A 131 12.67 -13.86 -12.38
C ASN A 131 11.17 -13.73 -12.16
N GLU A 132 10.38 -13.69 -13.21
CA GLU A 132 8.92 -13.64 -13.13
C GLU A 132 8.37 -14.88 -12.39
N ARG A 133 8.85 -16.08 -12.71
CA ARG A 133 8.47 -17.30 -11.98
C ARG A 133 8.85 -17.25 -10.51
N LEU A 134 9.99 -16.69 -10.16
CA LEU A 134 10.42 -16.53 -8.76
C LEU A 134 9.52 -15.54 -8.02
N LEU A 135 9.21 -14.39 -8.62
CA LEU A 135 8.27 -13.42 -8.06
C LEU A 135 6.89 -14.04 -7.84
N HIS A 136 6.37 -14.76 -8.82
CA HIS A 136 5.11 -15.49 -8.73
C HIS A 136 5.11 -16.50 -7.57
N LEU A 137 6.15 -17.35 -7.46
CA LEU A 137 6.27 -18.31 -6.36
C LEU A 137 6.40 -17.63 -5.00
N MET A 138 7.11 -16.49 -4.94
CA MET A 138 7.29 -15.69 -3.73
C MET A 138 5.97 -15.12 -3.23
N ILE A 139 5.16 -14.60 -4.12
CA ILE A 139 3.91 -13.93 -3.76
C ILE A 139 2.78 -14.93 -3.58
N GLN A 140 2.43 -15.70 -4.61
CA GLN A 140 1.23 -16.57 -4.59
C GLN A 140 1.41 -17.80 -3.69
N ARG A 141 2.59 -18.43 -3.68
CA ARG A 141 2.89 -19.60 -2.85
C ARG A 141 3.68 -19.26 -1.58
N SER A 142 4.00 -17.99 -1.40
CA SER A 142 4.80 -17.51 -0.26
C SER A 142 6.15 -18.25 -0.10
N SER A 143 6.74 -18.72 -1.20
CA SER A 143 8.00 -19.50 -1.20
C SER A 143 9.13 -18.73 -0.52
N ASN A 144 9.69 -19.28 0.56
CA ASN A 144 10.84 -18.71 1.25
C ASN A 144 12.10 -18.80 0.39
N ARG A 145 12.25 -19.90 -0.37
CA ARG A 145 13.40 -20.07 -1.27
C ARG A 145 13.38 -19.02 -2.38
N ALA A 146 12.23 -18.80 -3.02
CA ALA A 146 12.10 -17.78 -4.06
C ALA A 146 12.35 -16.37 -3.49
N ALA A 147 11.83 -16.07 -2.30
CA ALA A 147 12.06 -14.80 -1.62
C ALA A 147 13.56 -14.56 -1.34
N THR A 148 14.27 -15.55 -0.82
CA THR A 148 15.73 -15.43 -0.57
C THR A 148 16.50 -15.20 -1.86
N ILE A 149 16.19 -15.94 -2.93
CA ILE A 149 16.85 -15.75 -4.23
C ILE A 149 16.58 -14.34 -4.77
N MET A 150 15.34 -13.85 -4.67
CA MET A 150 15.00 -12.49 -5.11
C MET A 150 15.68 -11.43 -4.25
N MET A 151 15.74 -11.60 -2.92
CA MET A 151 16.50 -10.70 -2.04
C MET A 151 17.98 -10.63 -2.39
N ASP A 152 18.59 -11.75 -2.80
CA ASP A 152 19.98 -11.77 -3.22
C ASP A 152 20.19 -11.08 -4.58
N ARG A 153 19.23 -11.22 -5.52
CA ARG A 153 19.27 -10.56 -6.84
C ARG A 153 19.04 -9.07 -6.75
N VAL A 154 18.07 -8.66 -5.92
CA VAL A 154 17.69 -7.24 -5.72
C VAL A 154 18.71 -6.51 -4.86
N GLY A 155 19.23 -7.17 -3.84
CA GLY A 155 20.10 -6.56 -2.82
C GLY A 155 19.31 -6.13 -1.58
N LYS A 156 19.73 -6.61 -0.41
CA LYS A 156 19.01 -6.36 0.86
C LYS A 156 19.10 -4.91 1.29
N GLU A 157 20.23 -4.27 1.06
CA GLU A 157 20.45 -2.83 1.30
C GLU A 157 19.49 -2.00 0.44
N TYR A 158 19.41 -2.33 -0.85
CA TYR A 158 18.53 -1.64 -1.78
C TYR A 158 17.06 -1.75 -1.40
N ILE A 159 16.59 -2.94 -0.98
CA ILE A 159 15.23 -3.09 -0.45
C ILE A 159 14.98 -2.12 0.70
N ALA A 160 15.93 -1.99 1.64
CA ALA A 160 15.79 -1.07 2.77
C ALA A 160 15.89 0.42 2.35
N GLU A 161 16.61 0.73 1.28
CA GLU A 161 16.68 2.08 0.68
C GLU A 161 15.37 2.45 0.03
N VAL A 162 14.81 1.58 -0.81
CA VAL A 162 13.49 1.77 -1.46
C VAL A 162 12.41 2.01 -0.41
N LEU A 163 12.33 1.19 0.64
CA LEU A 163 11.33 1.36 1.69
C LEU A 163 11.42 2.70 2.43
N ARG A 164 12.61 3.29 2.51
CA ARG A 164 12.87 4.56 3.21
C ARG A 164 13.03 5.75 2.27
N SER A 165 12.95 5.52 0.96
CA SER A 165 13.03 6.61 -0.01
C SER A 165 11.96 7.69 0.28
N GLU A 166 12.22 8.91 -0.13
CA GLU A 166 11.26 10.02 -0.02
C GLU A 166 10.01 9.76 -0.87
N GLU A 167 10.17 9.01 -1.93
CA GLU A 167 9.12 8.64 -2.86
C GLU A 167 8.08 7.72 -2.24
N TYR A 168 8.52 6.64 -1.57
CA TYR A 168 7.60 5.65 -1.02
C TYR A 168 7.32 5.83 0.47
N ARG A 169 8.35 6.12 1.28
CA ARG A 169 8.25 6.23 2.74
C ARG A 169 7.43 5.11 3.38
N LEU A 170 7.60 3.88 2.87
CA LEU A 170 6.93 2.69 3.38
C LEU A 170 7.56 2.14 4.67
N TYR A 171 8.74 2.66 5.04
CA TYR A 171 9.31 2.60 6.38
C TYR A 171 9.66 4.03 6.81
N ASP A 172 8.90 4.58 7.72
CA ASP A 172 9.01 5.96 8.16
C ASP A 172 9.08 6.06 9.69
N VAL A 173 10.15 6.63 10.21
CA VAL A 173 10.35 6.79 11.67
C VAL A 173 9.30 7.69 12.31
N THR A 174 8.73 8.65 11.57
CA THR A 174 7.69 9.54 12.07
C THR A 174 6.33 8.84 12.21
N HIS A 175 6.16 7.71 11.50
CA HIS A 175 4.98 6.84 11.57
C HIS A 175 5.30 5.50 12.25
N ASN A 176 6.24 5.52 13.20
CA ASN A 176 6.61 4.37 14.02
C ASN A 176 7.11 3.14 13.23
N GLY A 177 7.64 3.33 12.02
CA GLY A 177 8.21 2.27 11.19
C GLY A 177 7.36 1.95 9.96
N GLY A 178 7.15 0.68 9.66
CA GLY A 178 6.44 0.26 8.45
C GLY A 178 6.88 -1.10 7.92
N LEU A 179 6.91 -1.26 6.60
CA LEU A 179 7.37 -2.48 5.96
C LEU A 179 8.88 -2.69 6.18
N TRP A 180 9.26 -3.90 6.60
CA TRP A 180 10.65 -4.27 6.79
C TRP A 180 10.93 -5.74 6.47
N ALA A 181 11.91 -6.00 5.60
CA ALA A 181 12.39 -7.32 5.23
C ALA A 181 13.89 -7.42 5.55
N GLY A 182 14.23 -7.70 6.81
CA GLY A 182 15.59 -7.54 7.35
C GLY A 182 16.46 -8.78 7.38
N LYS A 183 15.99 -9.93 6.89
CA LYS A 183 16.81 -11.16 6.78
C LYS A 183 16.29 -12.08 5.69
N ASP A 184 17.13 -13.05 5.30
CA ASP A 184 16.70 -14.12 4.40
C ASP A 184 15.55 -14.93 4.98
N TYR A 185 14.68 -15.38 4.12
CA TYR A 185 13.56 -16.26 4.48
C TYR A 185 14.06 -17.72 4.57
N GLY A 186 13.91 -18.33 5.75
CA GLY A 186 14.31 -19.71 5.97
C GLY A 186 15.48 -19.85 6.93
N LYS A 187 16.67 -20.18 6.47
CA LYS A 187 17.78 -20.62 7.33
C LYS A 187 18.82 -19.56 7.68
N ALA A 188 18.88 -18.49 6.94
CA ALA A 188 19.98 -17.56 7.07
C ALA A 188 19.98 -16.80 8.40
N GLY A 189 21.16 -16.38 8.81
CA GLY A 189 21.35 -15.48 9.93
C GLY A 189 20.66 -14.14 9.75
N LEU A 190 20.71 -13.33 10.78
CA LEU A 190 20.19 -11.98 10.73
C LEU A 190 21.09 -11.12 9.85
N TRP A 191 20.50 -10.46 8.87
CA TRP A 191 21.19 -9.42 8.13
C TRP A 191 21.04 -8.07 8.84
N ARG A 192 19.82 -7.54 8.95
CA ARG A 192 19.54 -6.25 9.59
C ARG A 192 18.11 -6.25 10.17
N ARG A 193 17.99 -5.95 11.43
CA ARG A 193 16.66 -5.73 12.05
C ARG A 193 16.19 -4.32 11.80
N ASP A 194 14.89 -4.10 11.87
CA ASP A 194 14.36 -2.75 11.75
C ASP A 194 14.92 -1.84 12.87
N PRO A 195 15.17 -0.56 12.56
CA PRO A 195 15.88 0.33 13.48
C PRO A 195 15.12 0.67 14.76
N LEU A 196 13.77 0.64 14.74
CA LEU A 196 12.96 1.11 15.86
C LEU A 196 12.53 -0.03 16.81
N HIS A 197 12.17 -1.20 16.27
CA HIS A 197 11.55 -2.29 17.04
C HIS A 197 12.36 -3.58 17.03
N ASN A 198 13.51 -3.59 16.36
CA ASN A 198 14.38 -4.75 16.30
C ASN A 198 13.70 -6.02 15.70
N LEU A 199 12.74 -5.85 14.82
CA LEU A 199 12.06 -6.94 14.11
C LEU A 199 12.83 -7.36 12.87
N SER A 200 12.86 -8.64 12.56
CA SER A 200 13.49 -9.14 11.33
C SER A 200 12.60 -9.00 10.10
N HIS A 201 11.29 -9.11 10.28
CA HIS A 201 10.25 -8.90 9.27
C HIS A 201 9.07 -8.24 9.98
N GLY A 202 8.87 -6.96 9.74
CA GLY A 202 7.85 -6.18 10.41
C GLY A 202 6.94 -5.46 9.43
N ALA A 203 5.77 -5.08 9.94
CA ALA A 203 4.87 -4.18 9.24
C ALA A 203 4.00 -3.39 10.22
N THR A 204 3.55 -2.22 9.80
CA THR A 204 2.40 -1.53 10.37
C THR A 204 1.21 -1.67 9.42
N ALA A 205 -0.01 -1.68 9.94
CA ALA A 205 -1.19 -1.87 9.10
C ALA A 205 -1.39 -0.70 8.12
N MET A 206 -1.11 0.52 8.54
CA MET A 206 -1.23 1.71 7.68
C MET A 206 -0.19 1.73 6.55
N GLN A 207 1.06 1.37 6.80
CA GLN A 207 2.07 1.34 5.73
C GLN A 207 1.81 0.20 4.72
N VAL A 208 1.24 -0.91 5.17
CA VAL A 208 0.76 -1.95 4.25
C VAL A 208 -0.43 -1.44 3.43
N ALA A 209 -1.38 -0.74 4.05
CA ALA A 209 -2.50 -0.14 3.33
C ALA A 209 -2.02 0.89 2.29
N ARG A 210 -1.02 1.73 2.64
CA ARG A 210 -0.39 2.66 1.68
C ARG A 210 0.26 1.93 0.50
N PHE A 211 0.99 0.84 0.74
CA PHE A 211 1.55 0.04 -0.35
C PHE A 211 0.45 -0.36 -1.35
N TYR A 212 -0.68 -0.87 -0.88
CA TYR A 212 -1.78 -1.27 -1.74
C TYR A 212 -2.50 -0.08 -2.41
N TYR A 213 -2.58 1.06 -1.73
CA TYR A 213 -3.13 2.27 -2.30
C TYR A 213 -2.26 2.78 -3.45
N MET A 214 -0.95 2.90 -3.24
CA MET A 214 0.01 3.28 -4.27
C MET A 214 0.05 2.27 -5.43
N LEU A 215 -0.14 0.97 -5.14
CA LEU A 215 -0.29 -0.06 -6.17
C LEU A 215 -1.51 0.19 -7.04
N GLU A 216 -2.62 0.61 -6.46
CA GLU A 216 -3.89 0.82 -7.15
C GLU A 216 -3.93 2.16 -7.91
N THR A 217 -3.19 3.16 -7.44
CA THR A 217 -3.06 4.47 -8.10
C THR A 217 -1.94 4.53 -9.14
N GLY A 218 -1.19 3.44 -9.34
CA GLY A 218 -0.08 3.41 -10.30
C GLY A 218 1.21 4.08 -9.79
N GLU A 219 1.26 4.43 -8.49
CA GLU A 219 2.40 5.15 -7.89
C GLU A 219 3.56 4.26 -7.46
N LEU A 220 3.43 2.93 -7.52
CA LEU A 220 4.55 2.02 -7.29
C LEU A 220 5.34 1.84 -8.59
N VAL A 221 6.49 2.50 -8.69
CA VAL A 221 7.36 2.58 -9.86
C VAL A 221 6.70 3.36 -11.00
N ASP A 222 5.73 2.77 -11.67
CA ASP A 222 4.85 3.37 -12.67
C ASP A 222 3.57 2.54 -12.85
N ASP A 223 2.68 2.97 -13.75
CA ASP A 223 1.41 2.30 -14.03
C ASP A 223 1.58 0.84 -14.52
N GLU A 224 2.56 0.58 -15.39
CA GLU A 224 2.81 -0.76 -15.96
C GLU A 224 3.35 -1.71 -14.90
N ALA A 225 4.31 -1.25 -14.11
CA ALA A 225 4.88 -2.00 -13.00
C ALA A 225 3.83 -2.28 -11.91
N SER A 226 3.03 -1.27 -11.54
CA SER A 226 1.93 -1.41 -10.58
C SER A 226 0.91 -2.44 -11.04
N ALA A 227 0.46 -2.38 -12.30
CA ALA A 227 -0.46 -3.36 -12.88
C ALA A 227 0.14 -4.78 -12.86
N LYS A 228 1.42 -4.92 -13.23
CA LYS A 228 2.11 -6.22 -13.22
C LYS A 228 2.31 -6.77 -11.80
N MET A 229 2.63 -5.92 -10.83
CA MET A 229 2.69 -6.32 -9.42
C MET A 229 1.32 -6.77 -8.91
N LYS A 230 0.25 -6.06 -9.26
CA LYS A 230 -1.13 -6.44 -8.91
C LYS A 230 -1.49 -7.80 -9.50
N GLU A 231 -1.17 -8.06 -10.79
CA GLU A 231 -1.35 -9.37 -11.44
C GLU A 231 -0.65 -10.49 -10.66
N LEU A 232 0.61 -10.28 -10.24
CA LEU A 232 1.36 -11.26 -9.45
C LEU A 232 0.74 -11.54 -8.08
N MET A 233 -0.10 -10.65 -7.56
CA MET A 233 -0.80 -10.79 -6.27
C MET A 233 -2.17 -11.46 -6.39
N SER A 234 -2.67 -11.71 -7.60
CA SER A 234 -3.87 -12.49 -7.87
C SER A 234 -3.67 -13.98 -7.56
N ASP A 235 -4.73 -14.77 -7.62
CA ASP A 235 -4.71 -16.24 -7.59
C ASP A 235 -3.86 -16.87 -6.46
N SER A 236 -3.98 -16.32 -5.25
CA SER A 236 -3.25 -16.85 -4.10
C SER A 236 -3.49 -18.35 -3.93
N ALA A 237 -2.43 -19.16 -4.02
CA ALA A 237 -2.49 -20.60 -3.77
C ALA A 237 -2.79 -20.95 -2.30
N ILE A 238 -2.77 -19.97 -1.41
CA ILE A 238 -2.94 -20.16 0.04
C ILE A 238 -4.34 -19.72 0.45
N LYS A 239 -5.25 -20.68 0.59
CA LYS A 239 -6.68 -20.47 0.85
C LYS A 239 -7.00 -20.44 2.36
N HIS A 240 -6.56 -19.42 3.09
CA HIS A 240 -6.86 -19.20 4.52
C HIS A 240 -7.09 -17.74 4.84
N LYS A 241 -7.51 -17.41 6.06
CA LYS A 241 -7.75 -16.04 6.56
C LYS A 241 -8.69 -15.26 5.63
N PHE A 242 -8.22 -14.16 5.02
CA PHE A 242 -9.04 -13.29 4.17
C PHE A 242 -9.64 -14.05 2.98
N VAL A 243 -8.85 -14.86 2.27
CA VAL A 243 -9.38 -15.66 1.15
C VAL A 243 -10.49 -16.59 1.61
N LYS A 244 -10.26 -17.32 2.72
CA LYS A 244 -11.29 -18.25 3.23
C LYS A 244 -12.55 -17.54 3.73
N ALA A 245 -12.40 -16.33 4.27
CA ALA A 245 -13.52 -15.50 4.68
C ALA A 245 -14.29 -14.98 3.46
N LEU A 246 -13.57 -14.48 2.44
CA LEU A 246 -14.14 -13.96 1.21
C LEU A 246 -14.84 -15.07 0.39
N ASP A 247 -14.21 -16.23 0.21
CA ASP A 247 -14.79 -17.38 -0.52
C ASP A 247 -16.16 -17.82 0.05
N ARG A 248 -16.46 -17.51 1.32
CA ARG A 248 -17.76 -17.81 1.96
C ARG A 248 -18.82 -16.73 1.72
N ILE A 249 -18.39 -15.50 1.42
CA ILE A 249 -19.26 -14.36 1.16
C ILE A 249 -19.58 -14.30 -0.33
N ASP A 250 -18.53 -14.35 -1.13
CA ASP A 250 -18.58 -14.18 -2.57
C ASP A 250 -17.37 -14.93 -3.20
N PRO A 251 -17.59 -16.15 -3.71
CA PRO A 251 -16.51 -16.95 -4.32
C PRO A 251 -16.01 -16.39 -5.66
N ASP A 252 -16.76 -15.47 -6.28
CA ASP A 252 -16.41 -14.85 -7.57
C ASP A 252 -15.71 -13.50 -7.38
N ALA A 253 -15.54 -13.03 -6.13
CA ALA A 253 -14.83 -11.79 -5.83
C ALA A 253 -13.34 -11.87 -6.17
N GLU A 254 -12.79 -10.79 -6.69
CA GLU A 254 -11.36 -10.67 -6.96
C GLU A 254 -10.60 -10.26 -5.69
N ILE A 255 -9.45 -10.89 -5.49
CA ILE A 255 -8.58 -10.61 -4.35
C ILE A 255 -7.10 -10.62 -4.75
N TYR A 256 -6.42 -9.51 -4.52
CA TYR A 256 -4.99 -9.31 -4.76
C TYR A 256 -4.27 -9.26 -3.42
N ARG A 257 -3.49 -10.30 -3.09
CA ARG A 257 -3.21 -10.58 -1.69
C ARG A 257 -1.78 -10.96 -1.37
N LYS A 258 -1.34 -10.61 -0.14
CA LYS A 258 -0.18 -11.21 0.51
C LYS A 258 -0.44 -11.50 1.98
N SER A 259 -0.06 -12.70 2.43
CA SER A 259 -0.17 -13.10 3.84
C SER A 259 1.16 -13.47 4.47
N GLY A 260 1.17 -13.50 5.81
CA GLY A 260 2.26 -14.00 6.62
C GLY A 260 1.77 -14.85 7.80
N SER A 261 2.54 -15.88 8.18
CA SER A 261 2.30 -16.69 9.39
C SER A 261 3.62 -17.24 9.92
N TRP A 262 3.80 -17.11 11.23
CA TRP A 262 4.90 -17.72 11.96
C TRP A 262 4.53 -17.84 13.44
N GLN A 263 4.46 -19.05 13.97
CA GLN A 263 4.05 -19.29 15.37
C GLN A 263 2.72 -18.55 15.70
N GLN A 264 2.73 -17.63 16.68
CA GLN A 264 1.58 -16.81 17.08
C GLN A 264 1.39 -15.55 16.22
N TRP A 265 2.31 -15.21 15.31
CA TRP A 265 2.18 -14.04 14.47
C TRP A 265 1.46 -14.37 13.17
N HIS A 266 0.41 -13.62 12.89
CA HIS A 266 -0.39 -13.76 11.68
C HIS A 266 -0.60 -12.39 11.04
N ALA A 267 -0.46 -12.35 9.73
CA ALA A 267 -0.71 -11.17 8.92
C ALA A 267 -1.52 -11.56 7.69
N ASP A 268 -2.37 -10.65 7.25
CA ASP A 268 -3.02 -10.73 5.94
C ASP A 268 -3.31 -9.34 5.40
N SER A 269 -3.26 -9.18 4.08
CA SER A 269 -3.50 -7.90 3.43
C SER A 269 -3.94 -8.13 1.99
N ALA A 270 -4.90 -7.34 1.53
CA ALA A 270 -5.43 -7.48 0.17
C ALA A 270 -6.11 -6.20 -0.33
N ILE A 271 -6.13 -6.04 -1.67
CA ILE A 271 -7.20 -5.34 -2.38
C ILE A 271 -8.30 -6.36 -2.65
N VAL A 272 -9.53 -5.98 -2.46
CA VAL A 272 -10.73 -6.78 -2.75
C VAL A 272 -11.65 -6.00 -3.66
N GLU A 273 -12.14 -6.68 -4.70
CA GLU A 273 -13.09 -6.12 -5.66
C GLU A 273 -14.32 -7.04 -5.75
N ARG A 274 -15.47 -6.52 -5.35
CA ARG A 274 -16.75 -7.24 -5.45
C ARG A 274 -17.95 -6.29 -5.42
N ASP A 275 -19.04 -6.65 -6.07
CA ASP A 275 -20.31 -5.92 -6.07
C ASP A 275 -20.15 -4.40 -6.35
N GLY A 276 -19.21 -4.04 -7.24
CA GLY A 276 -18.91 -2.65 -7.59
C GLY A 276 -18.20 -1.85 -6.50
N ARG A 277 -17.74 -2.51 -5.44
CA ARG A 277 -16.89 -1.94 -4.39
C ARG A 277 -15.46 -2.40 -4.54
N ARG A 278 -14.54 -1.50 -4.17
CA ARG A 278 -13.10 -1.78 -4.09
C ARG A 278 -12.57 -1.28 -2.77
N TYR A 279 -11.82 -2.13 -2.08
CA TYR A 279 -11.24 -1.75 -0.79
C TYR A 279 -9.95 -2.48 -0.46
N ILE A 280 -9.16 -1.87 0.41
CA ILE A 280 -7.96 -2.45 0.98
C ILE A 280 -8.28 -2.93 2.39
N ALA A 281 -7.92 -4.18 2.69
CA ALA A 281 -8.03 -4.77 4.01
C ALA A 281 -6.65 -5.20 4.51
N VAL A 282 -6.28 -4.81 5.73
CA VAL A 282 -5.03 -5.20 6.38
C VAL A 282 -5.29 -5.63 7.81
N GLY A 283 -4.71 -6.76 8.21
CA GLY A 283 -4.75 -7.24 9.58
C GLY A 283 -3.43 -7.88 9.99
N LEU A 284 -2.91 -7.46 11.13
CA LEU A 284 -1.68 -7.97 11.76
C LEU A 284 -2.01 -8.35 13.19
N CYS A 285 -1.63 -9.54 13.65
CA CYS A 285 -1.86 -9.90 15.03
C CYS A 285 -0.80 -10.87 15.60
N GLU A 286 -0.65 -10.79 16.92
CA GLU A 286 0.13 -11.71 17.74
C GLU A 286 -0.80 -12.48 18.67
N ASP A 287 -1.26 -13.65 18.22
CA ASP A 287 -2.08 -14.58 18.95
C ASP A 287 -2.04 -15.96 18.30
N ALA A 288 -2.05 -17.03 19.08
CA ALA A 288 -2.06 -18.41 18.55
C ALA A 288 -3.28 -18.71 17.68
N GLN A 289 -4.40 -18.01 17.88
CA GLN A 289 -5.62 -18.12 17.07
C GLN A 289 -5.71 -17.02 15.98
N GLY A 290 -4.62 -16.28 15.76
CA GLY A 290 -4.61 -15.10 14.88
C GLY A 290 -5.14 -15.37 13.47
N GLY A 291 -4.99 -16.59 12.94
CA GLY A 291 -5.59 -16.96 11.67
C GLY A 291 -7.13 -16.89 11.69
N ARG A 292 -7.77 -17.32 12.78
CA ARG A 292 -9.23 -17.21 12.99
C ARG A 292 -9.65 -15.78 13.30
N TRP A 293 -8.80 -15.03 14.02
CA TRP A 293 -9.06 -13.62 14.26
C TRP A 293 -9.16 -12.86 12.94
N LEU A 294 -8.21 -13.07 12.04
CA LEU A 294 -8.19 -12.40 10.73
C LEU A 294 -9.38 -12.80 9.85
N GLU A 295 -9.87 -14.05 9.90
CA GLU A 295 -11.12 -14.43 9.22
C GLU A 295 -12.31 -13.60 9.75
N ARG A 296 -12.45 -13.43 11.07
CA ARG A 296 -13.53 -12.67 11.70
C ARG A 296 -13.42 -11.15 11.44
N ILE A 297 -12.19 -10.63 11.51
CA ILE A 297 -11.90 -9.22 11.26
C ILE A 297 -12.18 -8.87 9.80
N PHE A 298 -11.86 -9.78 8.86
CA PHE A 298 -12.18 -9.57 7.46
C PHE A 298 -13.69 -9.36 7.22
N HIS A 299 -14.55 -10.15 7.84
CA HIS A 299 -16.00 -9.96 7.76
C HIS A 299 -16.45 -8.59 8.28
N VAL A 300 -15.77 -8.06 9.30
CA VAL A 300 -16.05 -6.70 9.82
C VAL A 300 -15.67 -5.64 8.78
N MET A 301 -14.47 -5.76 8.20
CA MET A 301 -13.99 -4.79 7.21
C MET A 301 -14.83 -4.81 5.93
N ASP A 302 -15.14 -6.00 5.44
CA ASP A 302 -16.00 -6.19 4.27
C ASP A 302 -17.39 -5.59 4.49
N ALA A 303 -18.08 -5.97 5.57
CA ALA A 303 -19.39 -5.43 5.90
C ALA A 303 -19.38 -3.90 6.08
N LEU A 304 -18.29 -3.37 6.66
CA LEU A 304 -18.14 -1.94 6.86
C LEU A 304 -18.11 -1.17 5.53
N VAL A 305 -17.43 -1.70 4.53
CA VAL A 305 -17.38 -1.09 3.18
C VAL A 305 -18.69 -1.31 2.44
N MET A 306 -19.23 -2.52 2.46
CA MET A 306 -20.44 -2.87 1.72
C MET A 306 -21.70 -2.15 2.22
N GLU A 307 -21.80 -1.89 3.53
CA GLU A 307 -22.90 -1.17 4.16
C GLU A 307 -22.75 0.37 4.06
N SER A 308 -21.57 0.85 3.69
CA SER A 308 -21.35 2.29 3.51
C SER A 308 -22.20 2.84 2.36
N PRO A 309 -22.79 4.05 2.49
CA PRO A 309 -23.46 4.70 1.37
C PRO A 309 -22.52 4.76 0.16
N SER A 310 -22.99 4.34 -1.02
CA SER A 310 -22.23 4.55 -2.24
C SER A 310 -22.19 6.05 -2.50
N THR A 311 -21.00 6.63 -2.50
CA THR A 311 -20.80 7.96 -3.08
C THR A 311 -20.86 7.79 -4.61
N GLN A 312 -22.06 7.58 -5.13
CA GLN A 312 -22.28 7.73 -6.57
C GLN A 312 -22.05 9.22 -6.86
N VAL A 313 -20.96 9.52 -7.54
CA VAL A 313 -20.85 10.79 -8.24
C VAL A 313 -22.04 10.83 -9.19
N ALA A 314 -23.04 11.67 -8.88
CA ALA A 314 -24.12 11.95 -9.79
C ALA A 314 -23.45 12.48 -11.07
N ARG A 315 -23.39 11.67 -12.14
CA ARG A 315 -23.17 12.20 -13.47
C ARG A 315 -24.31 13.16 -13.71
N VAL A 316 -24.02 14.43 -13.65
CA VAL A 316 -24.91 15.46 -14.19
C VAL A 316 -24.88 15.20 -15.69
N GLU A 317 -25.93 14.55 -16.21
CA GLU A 317 -26.20 14.50 -17.63
C GLU A 317 -26.58 15.94 -18.04
N GLU A 318 -25.71 16.60 -18.80
CA GLU A 318 -26.01 17.77 -19.58
C GLU A 318 -26.66 17.39 -20.92
#